data_afaef28686ea19c194e14204cfa15583
#
_entry.id   afaef28686ea19c194e14204cfa15583
#
_cell.length_a   1.000
_cell.length_b   1.000
_cell.length_c   1.000
_cell.angle_alpha   90.00
_cell.angle_beta   90.00
_cell.angle_gamma   90.00
#
_symmetry.space_group_name_H-M   'P 1'
#
loop_
_entity.id
_entity.type
_entity.pdbx_description
1 polymer ?
#
loop_
_entity_poly.entity_id
_entity_poly.type
_entity_poly.pdbx_seq_one_letter_code
_entity_poly.pdbx_strand_id
1 'polypeptide(L)'
;MSGQTIGGAAAPEKVFDVGIDERLSYDQLLILGLQNIFGMTGMFVFPGILGRSFNLAPEQIAYLYGMTFLVCGLVTILQSALLLRLPVVQGPYAGSFATLLAVGHLGGGLGAAYGSFFVAALIWCALTVPVRGVSVVGLLSRFLRAPLIAGMIVVFIMIQVSNVALPGWIGLPQSPGFPLVNSLSGALTVAVVIAVSLWGGIFRRPAVLIGLAAGTICYAIFRPVSLAAVGNAPLLVAPAIFPFGHAVEVNLVVVFLLVLLPASIGSMALYQMVGEWGGQTVSSSRMSQGVFAIGLGGVLAGLIGGFSTIVYPDNIGMLRTTRVGSRYATLAAGVLLIVLGASIKFDLLLVVVPLPVLSAAATLLFGIVLMHGVHILAKVDWDDRKYIVAGLSMLVALGGMFLSPEVLAQMPLMARLLITQPVISGGVTLVVLYALLCREPSTQG
;
A
#
# COMPACT_ATOMS: atom_id res chain seq x y z
N MET A 1 44.32 7.47 -35.77
CA MET A 1 43.01 7.05 -36.31
C MET A 1 42.63 5.73 -35.66
N SER A 2 41.86 5.77 -34.60
CA SER A 2 41.24 4.60 -34.01
C SER A 2 39.87 5.07 -33.51
N GLY A 3 38.82 4.71 -34.29
CA GLY A 3 37.44 5.04 -33.98
C GLY A 3 36.99 4.30 -32.73
N GLN A 4 36.68 5.04 -31.68
CA GLN A 4 35.91 4.54 -30.56
C GLN A 4 34.45 4.44 -31.01
N THR A 5 33.99 3.21 -31.23
CA THR A 5 32.57 2.89 -31.35
C THR A 5 31.88 3.25 -30.03
N ILE A 6 31.01 4.23 -30.12
CA ILE A 6 30.10 4.67 -29.01
C ILE A 6 29.26 3.45 -28.63
N GLY A 7 29.35 3.06 -27.36
CA GLY A 7 28.74 1.86 -26.78
C GLY A 7 27.26 1.76 -27.06
N GLY A 8 26.86 0.66 -27.68
CA GLY A 8 25.46 0.24 -27.70
C GLY A 8 24.98 0.05 -26.26
N ALA A 9 23.77 0.54 -25.97
CA ALA A 9 23.11 0.30 -24.70
C ALA A 9 23.10 -1.23 -24.45
N ALA A 10 23.76 -1.67 -23.38
CA ALA A 10 23.77 -3.06 -23.00
C ALA A 10 22.32 -3.55 -22.87
N ALA A 11 22.02 -4.70 -23.50
CA ALA A 11 20.71 -5.31 -23.36
C ALA A 11 20.40 -5.50 -21.86
N PRO A 12 19.18 -5.23 -21.40
CA PRO A 12 18.84 -5.32 -19.99
C PRO A 12 19.18 -6.72 -19.47
N GLU A 13 19.92 -6.78 -18.37
CA GLU A 13 20.37 -8.04 -17.76
C GLU A 13 19.16 -8.84 -17.30
N LYS A 14 18.89 -9.96 -17.99
CA LYS A 14 17.79 -10.86 -17.64
C LYS A 14 18.06 -11.47 -16.26
N VAL A 15 17.21 -11.11 -15.28
CA VAL A 15 17.36 -11.55 -13.89
C VAL A 15 16.64 -12.88 -13.63
N PHE A 16 15.53 -13.15 -14.33
CA PHE A 16 14.71 -14.33 -14.07
C PHE A 16 15.29 -15.59 -14.71
N ASP A 17 15.42 -16.63 -13.89
CA ASP A 17 15.74 -17.99 -14.34
C ASP A 17 14.49 -18.69 -14.91
N VAL A 18 13.30 -18.42 -14.30
CA VAL A 18 11.99 -18.87 -14.78
C VAL A 18 11.30 -17.71 -15.47
N GLY A 19 10.95 -17.89 -16.73
CA GLY A 19 10.36 -16.84 -17.58
C GLY A 19 8.97 -16.40 -17.15
N ILE A 20 8.53 -15.20 -17.64
CA ILE A 20 7.25 -14.59 -17.24
C ILE A 20 6.04 -15.48 -17.60
N ASP A 21 6.05 -16.10 -18.77
CA ASP A 21 4.95 -16.95 -19.26
C ASP A 21 5.21 -18.45 -19.03
N GLU A 22 6.26 -18.80 -18.30
CA GLU A 22 6.62 -20.18 -17.99
C GLU A 22 5.68 -20.76 -16.94
N ARG A 23 5.11 -21.94 -17.24
CA ARG A 23 4.22 -22.65 -16.32
C ARG A 23 5.03 -23.48 -15.34
N LEU A 24 4.61 -23.47 -14.10
CA LEU A 24 5.18 -24.25 -13.01
C LEU A 24 4.25 -25.41 -12.64
N SER A 25 4.76 -26.38 -11.90
CA SER A 25 3.95 -27.46 -11.31
C SER A 25 2.99 -26.92 -10.24
N TYR A 26 1.89 -27.63 -9.98
CA TYR A 26 0.86 -27.17 -9.04
C TYR A 26 1.37 -26.98 -7.62
N ASP A 27 2.29 -27.84 -7.16
CA ASP A 27 2.95 -27.74 -5.86
C ASP A 27 3.83 -26.46 -5.77
N GLN A 28 4.60 -26.18 -6.81
CA GLN A 28 5.39 -24.95 -6.92
C GLN A 28 4.48 -23.69 -6.92
N LEU A 29 3.37 -23.73 -7.68
CA LEU A 29 2.39 -22.65 -7.73
C LEU A 29 1.77 -22.39 -6.34
N LEU A 30 1.43 -23.44 -5.59
CA LEU A 30 0.89 -23.32 -4.25
C LEU A 30 1.91 -22.69 -3.29
N ILE A 31 3.14 -23.22 -3.27
CA ILE A 31 4.21 -22.73 -2.41
C ILE A 31 4.53 -21.26 -2.71
N LEU A 32 4.74 -20.92 -3.99
CA LEU A 32 5.06 -19.55 -4.40
C LEU A 32 3.88 -18.61 -4.19
N GLY A 33 2.64 -19.09 -4.39
CA GLY A 33 1.42 -18.34 -4.11
C GLY A 33 1.33 -17.95 -2.63
N LEU A 34 1.51 -18.91 -1.72
CA LEU A 34 1.55 -18.67 -0.27
C LEU A 34 2.69 -17.72 0.13
N GLN A 35 3.86 -17.89 -0.49
CA GLN A 35 5.01 -17.00 -0.24
C GLN A 35 4.71 -15.55 -0.62
N ASN A 36 4.00 -15.34 -1.74
CA ASN A 36 3.56 -14.01 -2.15
C ASN A 36 2.61 -13.39 -1.12
N ILE A 37 1.65 -14.16 -0.58
CA ILE A 37 0.71 -13.68 0.43
C ILE A 37 1.43 -13.30 1.73
N PHE A 38 2.34 -14.13 2.21
CA PHE A 38 3.09 -13.86 3.43
C PHE A 38 4.03 -12.66 3.33
N GLY A 39 4.44 -12.27 2.11
CA GLY A 39 5.16 -11.02 1.87
C GLY A 39 4.29 -9.77 1.95
N MET A 40 2.95 -9.89 1.93
CA MET A 40 2.03 -8.75 1.89
C MET A 40 1.59 -8.32 3.29
N THR A 41 2.53 -7.84 4.09
CA THR A 41 2.38 -7.62 5.53
C THR A 41 1.31 -6.61 5.93
N GLY A 42 1.12 -5.54 5.15
CA GLY A 42 0.07 -4.54 5.38
C GLY A 42 -1.35 -5.12 5.34
N MET A 43 -1.56 -6.21 4.61
CA MET A 43 -2.83 -6.91 4.50
C MET A 43 -3.32 -7.46 5.85
N PHE A 44 -2.38 -7.87 6.71
CA PHE A 44 -2.67 -8.41 8.04
C PHE A 44 -2.83 -7.32 9.11
N VAL A 45 -2.51 -6.07 8.80
CA VAL A 45 -2.41 -4.99 9.78
C VAL A 45 -3.45 -3.91 9.55
N PHE A 46 -3.63 -3.42 8.31
CA PHE A 46 -4.45 -2.24 8.02
C PHE A 46 -5.92 -2.40 8.37
N PRO A 47 -6.61 -3.52 8.03
CA PRO A 47 -8.03 -3.66 8.37
C PRO A 47 -8.28 -3.66 9.87
N GLY A 48 -7.39 -4.31 10.64
CA GLY A 48 -7.50 -4.37 12.09
C GLY A 48 -7.30 -3.01 12.77
N ILE A 49 -6.37 -2.20 12.30
CA ILE A 49 -6.16 -0.84 12.82
C ILE A 49 -7.33 0.06 12.43
N LEU A 50 -7.74 0.07 11.15
CA LEU A 50 -8.86 0.90 10.70
C LEU A 50 -10.13 0.56 11.47
N GLY A 51 -10.50 -0.72 11.52
CA GLY A 51 -11.73 -1.14 12.17
C GLY A 51 -11.79 -0.77 13.65
N ARG A 52 -10.69 -0.92 14.37
CA ARG A 52 -10.61 -0.54 15.79
C ARG A 52 -10.62 0.98 16.00
N SER A 53 -10.00 1.75 15.11
CA SER A 53 -10.01 3.21 15.17
C SER A 53 -11.43 3.78 15.03
N PHE A 54 -12.31 3.04 14.35
CA PHE A 54 -13.73 3.40 14.20
C PHE A 54 -14.68 2.63 15.12
N ASN A 55 -14.15 1.88 16.10
CA ASN A 55 -14.91 1.05 17.03
C ASN A 55 -15.89 0.10 16.32
N LEU A 56 -15.51 -0.46 15.18
CA LEU A 56 -16.32 -1.42 14.45
C LEU A 56 -16.48 -2.73 15.24
N ALA A 57 -17.61 -3.40 15.08
CA ALA A 57 -17.83 -4.72 15.64
C ALA A 57 -16.82 -5.74 15.05
N PRO A 58 -16.47 -6.80 15.80
CA PRO A 58 -15.53 -7.83 15.34
C PRO A 58 -15.87 -8.40 13.95
N GLU A 59 -17.15 -8.60 13.66
CA GLU A 59 -17.66 -9.10 12.39
C GLU A 59 -17.42 -8.12 11.24
N GLN A 60 -17.55 -6.80 11.52
CA GLN A 60 -17.27 -5.74 10.54
C GLN A 60 -15.77 -5.62 10.28
N ILE A 61 -14.93 -5.82 11.29
CA ILE A 61 -13.46 -5.84 11.11
C ILE A 61 -13.05 -7.09 10.31
N ALA A 62 -13.63 -8.26 10.60
CA ALA A 62 -13.42 -9.46 9.81
C ALA A 62 -13.86 -9.24 8.34
N TYR A 63 -15.01 -8.62 8.14
CA TYR A 63 -15.47 -8.23 6.82
C TYR A 63 -14.45 -7.36 6.07
N LEU A 64 -13.87 -6.35 6.74
CA LEU A 64 -12.80 -5.51 6.15
C LEU A 64 -11.57 -6.33 5.73
N TYR A 65 -11.15 -7.31 6.54
CA TYR A 65 -10.09 -8.24 6.19
C TYR A 65 -10.47 -9.01 4.92
N GLY A 66 -11.62 -9.68 4.93
CA GLY A 66 -12.10 -10.49 3.82
C GLY A 66 -12.19 -9.71 2.51
N MET A 67 -12.77 -8.50 2.53
CA MET A 67 -12.89 -7.66 1.34
C MET A 67 -11.53 -7.13 0.87
N THR A 68 -10.59 -6.86 1.78
CA THR A 68 -9.22 -6.48 1.42
C THR A 68 -8.52 -7.62 0.67
N PHE A 69 -8.59 -8.86 1.18
CA PHE A 69 -8.05 -10.04 0.51
C PHE A 69 -8.72 -10.27 -0.85
N LEU A 70 -10.04 -10.17 -0.91
CA LEU A 70 -10.83 -10.35 -2.13
C LEU A 70 -10.42 -9.34 -3.22
N VAL A 71 -10.38 -8.05 -2.90
CA VAL A 71 -10.00 -6.98 -3.85
C VAL A 71 -8.57 -7.19 -4.33
N CYS A 72 -7.61 -7.44 -3.43
CA CYS A 72 -6.23 -7.69 -3.80
C CYS A 72 -6.10 -8.93 -4.70
N GLY A 73 -6.82 -10.00 -4.39
CA GLY A 73 -6.84 -11.23 -5.19
C GLY A 73 -7.40 -11.01 -6.60
N LEU A 74 -8.56 -10.37 -6.71
CA LEU A 74 -9.19 -10.07 -7.99
C LEU A 74 -8.31 -9.20 -8.89
N VAL A 75 -7.75 -8.12 -8.34
CA VAL A 75 -6.88 -7.21 -9.11
C VAL A 75 -5.57 -7.88 -9.49
N THR A 76 -4.99 -8.71 -8.60
CA THR A 76 -3.80 -9.52 -8.93
C THR A 76 -4.07 -10.43 -10.13
N ILE A 77 -5.18 -11.17 -10.13
CA ILE A 77 -5.56 -12.04 -11.25
C ILE A 77 -5.76 -11.20 -12.51
N LEU A 78 -6.53 -10.12 -12.43
CA LEU A 78 -6.81 -9.26 -13.57
C LEU A 78 -5.54 -8.70 -14.21
N GLN A 79 -4.60 -8.21 -13.40
CA GLN A 79 -3.33 -7.70 -13.90
C GLN A 79 -2.43 -8.80 -14.47
N SER A 80 -2.21 -9.87 -13.73
CA SER A 80 -1.27 -10.92 -14.13
C SER A 80 -1.77 -11.77 -15.28
N ALA A 81 -3.11 -12.00 -15.37
CA ALA A 81 -3.69 -12.82 -16.45
C ALA A 81 -3.94 -12.03 -17.74
N LEU A 82 -4.57 -10.84 -17.63
CA LEU A 82 -5.21 -10.17 -18.75
C LEU A 82 -4.55 -8.85 -19.16
N LEU A 83 -4.41 -7.93 -18.23
CA LEU A 83 -4.06 -6.54 -18.56
C LEU A 83 -2.55 -6.35 -18.71
N LEU A 84 -1.81 -6.46 -17.61
CA LEU A 84 -0.39 -6.17 -17.58
C LEU A 84 0.48 -7.38 -18.00
N ARG A 85 0.05 -8.60 -17.67
CA ARG A 85 0.75 -9.87 -17.94
C ARG A 85 2.19 -9.89 -17.40
N LEU A 86 2.38 -9.38 -16.19
CA LEU A 86 3.63 -9.42 -15.44
C LEU A 86 3.42 -10.15 -14.11
N PRO A 87 4.48 -10.72 -13.51
CA PRO A 87 4.43 -11.40 -12.23
C PRO A 87 4.35 -10.39 -11.08
N VAL A 88 3.26 -9.64 -10.99
CA VAL A 88 3.04 -8.64 -9.95
C VAL A 88 1.85 -9.01 -9.08
N VAL A 89 1.99 -8.83 -7.77
CA VAL A 89 0.93 -9.04 -6.79
C VAL A 89 0.45 -7.68 -6.29
N GLN A 90 -0.86 -7.54 -6.16
CA GLN A 90 -1.51 -6.35 -5.65
C GLN A 90 -1.76 -6.49 -4.16
N GLY A 91 -1.28 -5.54 -3.39
CA GLY A 91 -1.54 -5.44 -1.95
C GLY A 91 -2.22 -4.14 -1.56
N PRO A 92 -2.73 -4.03 -0.31
CA PRO A 92 -3.43 -2.85 0.15
C PRO A 92 -2.50 -1.63 0.19
N TYR A 93 -2.98 -0.51 -0.32
CA TYR A 93 -2.21 0.72 -0.42
C TYR A 93 -2.22 1.50 0.89
N ALA A 94 -1.04 1.71 1.49
CA ALA A 94 -0.88 2.45 2.74
C ALA A 94 -1.39 3.90 2.65
N GLY A 95 -1.31 4.55 1.48
CA GLY A 95 -1.85 5.88 1.27
C GLY A 95 -3.38 5.92 1.36
N SER A 96 -4.08 4.92 0.79
CA SER A 96 -5.54 4.82 0.94
C SER A 96 -5.95 4.48 2.37
N PHE A 97 -5.22 3.59 3.05
CA PHE A 97 -5.43 3.30 4.46
C PHE A 97 -5.31 4.57 5.31
N ALA A 98 -4.22 5.33 5.16
CA ALA A 98 -3.98 6.56 5.89
C ALA A 98 -5.06 7.61 5.63
N THR A 99 -5.50 7.72 4.39
CA THR A 99 -6.55 8.68 4.00
C THR A 99 -7.91 8.27 4.55
N LEU A 100 -8.31 7.00 4.41
CA LEU A 100 -9.56 6.49 5.02
C LEU A 100 -9.58 6.72 6.52
N LEU A 101 -8.45 6.48 7.20
CA LEU A 101 -8.32 6.71 8.63
C LEU A 101 -8.49 8.19 8.97
N ALA A 102 -7.88 9.10 8.22
CA ALA A 102 -7.93 10.53 8.49
C ALA A 102 -9.31 11.12 8.17
N VAL A 103 -9.90 10.80 7.00
CA VAL A 103 -11.15 11.41 6.55
C VAL A 103 -12.38 10.77 7.18
N GLY A 104 -12.31 9.50 7.54
CA GLY A 104 -13.42 8.80 8.19
C GLY A 104 -13.78 9.33 9.58
N HIS A 105 -12.87 10.06 10.25
CA HIS A 105 -13.14 10.76 11.51
C HIS A 105 -13.77 12.15 11.31
N LEU A 106 -13.92 12.60 10.06
CA LEU A 106 -14.59 13.85 9.73
C LEU A 106 -16.11 13.63 9.58
N GLY A 107 -16.85 14.71 9.40
CA GLY A 107 -18.30 14.62 9.17
C GLY A 107 -18.64 13.65 8.04
N GLY A 108 -19.68 12.82 8.18
CA GLY A 108 -20.04 11.78 7.23
C GLY A 108 -19.42 10.39 7.48
N GLY A 109 -18.35 10.30 8.25
CA GLY A 109 -17.76 9.03 8.70
C GLY A 109 -17.24 8.14 7.57
N LEU A 110 -17.16 6.84 7.84
CA LEU A 110 -16.70 5.85 6.84
C LEU A 110 -17.61 5.79 5.61
N GLY A 111 -18.90 6.09 5.75
CA GLY A 111 -19.84 6.09 4.62
C GLY A 111 -19.48 7.15 3.57
N ALA A 112 -19.17 8.37 4.00
CA ALA A 112 -18.72 9.44 3.12
C ALA A 112 -17.32 9.14 2.55
N ALA A 113 -16.42 8.57 3.36
CA ALA A 113 -15.09 8.17 2.91
C ALA A 113 -15.14 7.14 1.79
N TYR A 114 -15.85 6.02 1.97
CA TYR A 114 -15.94 4.96 0.97
C TYR A 114 -16.76 5.36 -0.27
N GLY A 115 -17.87 6.10 -0.09
CA GLY A 115 -18.65 6.61 -1.22
C GLY A 115 -17.88 7.59 -2.09
N SER A 116 -17.14 8.53 -1.47
CA SER A 116 -16.27 9.47 -2.19
C SER A 116 -15.08 8.75 -2.83
N PHE A 117 -14.52 7.76 -2.17
CA PHE A 117 -13.44 6.94 -2.72
C PHE A 117 -13.90 6.16 -3.97
N PHE A 118 -15.08 5.58 -3.94
CA PHE A 118 -15.69 4.90 -5.11
C PHE A 118 -15.78 5.85 -6.31
N VAL A 119 -16.32 7.06 -6.12
CA VAL A 119 -16.44 8.06 -7.20
C VAL A 119 -15.07 8.50 -7.69
N ALA A 120 -14.11 8.77 -6.79
CA ALA A 120 -12.73 9.11 -7.16
C ALA A 120 -12.08 8.01 -8.01
N ALA A 121 -12.27 6.74 -7.63
CA ALA A 121 -11.72 5.60 -8.35
C ALA A 121 -12.37 5.41 -9.73
N LEU A 122 -13.67 5.67 -9.88
CA LEU A 122 -14.36 5.70 -11.19
C LEU A 122 -13.77 6.78 -12.10
N ILE A 123 -13.60 7.99 -11.58
CA ILE A 123 -12.96 9.09 -12.32
C ILE A 123 -11.53 8.68 -12.70
N TRP A 124 -10.78 8.07 -11.77
CA TRP A 124 -9.43 7.59 -12.03
C TRP A 124 -9.39 6.56 -13.16
N CYS A 125 -10.30 5.56 -13.14
CA CYS A 125 -10.44 4.61 -14.24
C CYS A 125 -10.66 5.32 -15.58
N ALA A 126 -11.57 6.29 -15.64
CA ALA A 126 -11.84 7.04 -16.86
C ALA A 126 -10.60 7.82 -17.35
N LEU A 127 -9.82 8.41 -16.45
CA LEU A 127 -8.59 9.14 -16.78
C LEU A 127 -7.44 8.21 -17.24
N THR A 128 -7.45 6.95 -16.85
CA THR A 128 -6.42 5.98 -17.22
C THR A 128 -6.68 5.22 -18.49
N VAL A 129 -7.92 5.23 -19.00
CA VAL A 129 -8.25 4.65 -20.32
C VAL A 129 -7.52 5.44 -21.40
N PRO A 130 -6.66 4.77 -22.21
CA PRO A 130 -5.95 5.46 -23.25
C PRO A 130 -6.92 5.86 -24.38
N VAL A 131 -7.15 7.14 -24.55
CA VAL A 131 -7.88 7.69 -25.69
C VAL A 131 -6.88 8.03 -26.78
N ARG A 132 -7.00 7.40 -27.97
CA ARG A 132 -6.07 7.57 -29.12
C ARG A 132 -4.59 7.35 -28.76
N GLY A 133 -4.30 6.43 -27.82
CA GLY A 133 -2.92 6.11 -27.40
C GLY A 133 -2.32 7.07 -26.37
N VAL A 134 -3.04 8.10 -25.95
CA VAL A 134 -2.62 9.04 -24.89
C VAL A 134 -3.51 8.85 -23.68
N SER A 135 -2.93 8.54 -22.53
CA SER A 135 -3.63 8.60 -21.24
C SER A 135 -3.12 9.79 -20.43
N VAL A 136 -4.00 10.44 -19.67
CA VAL A 136 -3.61 11.54 -18.76
C VAL A 136 -2.52 11.06 -17.78
N VAL A 137 -2.60 9.82 -17.33
CA VAL A 137 -1.59 9.22 -16.47
C VAL A 137 -0.25 9.04 -17.19
N GLY A 138 -0.26 8.65 -18.45
CA GLY A 138 0.96 8.57 -19.28
C GLY A 138 1.63 9.93 -19.48
N LEU A 139 0.86 11.00 -19.58
CA LEU A 139 1.37 12.37 -19.66
C LEU A 139 1.98 12.81 -18.31
N LEU A 140 1.26 12.61 -17.21
CA LEU A 140 1.70 12.94 -15.85
C LEU A 140 2.92 12.11 -15.43
N SER A 141 3.01 10.85 -15.83
CA SER A 141 4.14 9.99 -15.50
C SER A 141 5.48 10.49 -16.03
N ARG A 142 5.50 11.24 -17.11
CA ARG A 142 6.74 11.84 -17.63
C ARG A 142 7.34 12.86 -16.64
N PHE A 143 6.49 13.62 -15.96
CA PHE A 143 6.92 14.61 -14.96
C PHE A 143 7.27 14.00 -13.61
N LEU A 144 6.67 12.85 -13.27
CA LEU A 144 6.73 12.26 -11.93
C LEU A 144 7.70 11.07 -11.83
N ARG A 145 8.46 10.76 -12.91
CA ARG A 145 9.51 9.72 -12.88
C ARG A 145 10.78 10.13 -12.14
N ALA A 146 10.89 11.39 -11.69
CA ALA A 146 12.05 11.85 -10.97
C ALA A 146 12.20 11.09 -9.64
N PRO A 147 13.39 10.52 -9.34
CA PRO A 147 13.63 9.82 -8.09
C PRO A 147 13.33 10.67 -6.86
N LEU A 148 13.53 11.99 -6.95
CA LEU A 148 13.18 12.95 -5.90
C LEU A 148 11.68 12.88 -5.55
N ILE A 149 10.81 12.94 -6.56
CA ILE A 149 9.36 12.91 -6.34
C ILE A 149 8.93 11.56 -5.79
N ALA A 150 9.40 10.47 -6.39
CA ALA A 150 9.04 9.12 -5.96
C ALA A 150 9.48 8.84 -4.52
N GLY A 151 10.71 9.17 -4.15
CA GLY A 151 11.23 8.97 -2.80
C GLY A 151 10.52 9.83 -1.75
N MET A 152 10.31 11.12 -2.03
CA MET A 152 9.62 12.04 -1.11
C MET A 152 8.16 11.62 -0.85
N ILE A 153 7.43 11.18 -1.88
CA ILE A 153 6.06 10.69 -1.71
C ILE A 153 6.00 9.48 -0.78
N VAL A 154 6.91 8.52 -0.93
CA VAL A 154 6.99 7.37 -0.02
C VAL A 154 7.26 7.83 1.42
N VAL A 155 8.17 8.76 1.62
CA VAL A 155 8.46 9.35 2.94
C VAL A 155 7.21 10.03 3.53
N PHE A 156 6.48 10.83 2.75
CA PHE A 156 5.24 11.50 3.21
C PHE A 156 4.15 10.50 3.61
N ILE A 157 3.97 9.41 2.85
CA ILE A 157 3.02 8.35 3.21
C ILE A 157 3.39 7.73 4.56
N MET A 158 4.67 7.45 4.78
CA MET A 158 5.12 6.82 6.03
C MET A 158 5.04 7.78 7.21
N ILE A 159 5.30 9.06 7.02
CA ILE A 159 5.05 10.09 8.04
C ILE A 159 3.56 10.14 8.39
N GLN A 160 2.68 10.12 7.39
CA GLN A 160 1.23 10.17 7.63
C GLN A 160 0.72 9.00 8.45
N VAL A 161 1.22 7.78 8.23
CA VAL A 161 0.78 6.59 8.97
C VAL A 161 1.51 6.41 10.31
N SER A 162 2.59 7.14 10.57
CA SER A 162 3.34 7.01 11.82
C SER A 162 2.54 7.45 13.05
N ASN A 163 1.56 8.34 12.87
CA ASN A 163 0.69 8.84 13.95
C ASN A 163 -0.24 7.77 14.55
N VAL A 164 -0.44 6.65 13.86
CA VAL A 164 -1.26 5.53 14.37
C VAL A 164 -0.42 4.31 14.78
N ALA A 165 0.83 4.25 14.35
CA ALA A 165 1.71 3.12 14.61
C ALA A 165 2.16 3.09 16.08
N LEU A 166 3.09 3.96 16.47
CA LEU A 166 3.61 3.98 17.84
C LEU A 166 2.56 4.34 18.90
N PRO A 167 1.66 5.33 18.71
CA PRO A 167 0.59 5.59 19.66
C PRO A 167 -0.35 4.39 19.86
N GLY A 168 -0.67 3.65 18.80
CA GLY A 168 -1.48 2.44 18.88
C GLY A 168 -0.78 1.29 19.63
N TRP A 169 0.54 1.23 19.59
CA TRP A 169 1.35 0.27 20.33
C TRP A 169 1.25 0.51 21.85
N ILE A 170 1.50 1.74 22.31
CA ILE A 170 1.42 2.10 23.73
C ILE A 170 -0.03 2.04 24.20
N GLY A 171 -0.95 2.52 23.39
CA GLY A 171 -2.36 2.66 23.71
C GLY A 171 -2.69 3.94 24.48
N LEU A 172 -3.98 4.14 24.72
CA LEU A 172 -4.49 5.24 25.55
C LEU A 172 -4.53 4.85 27.03
N PRO A 173 -4.49 5.79 27.99
CA PRO A 173 -4.55 5.49 29.42
C PRO A 173 -5.73 4.60 29.84
N GLN A 174 -6.87 4.68 29.15
CA GLN A 174 -8.05 3.88 29.44
C GLN A 174 -8.09 2.54 28.67
N SER A 175 -7.12 2.30 27.75
CA SER A 175 -7.11 1.04 26.98
C SER A 175 -6.71 -0.15 27.83
N PRO A 176 -7.33 -1.33 27.60
CA PRO A 176 -6.95 -2.56 28.28
C PRO A 176 -5.45 -2.85 28.10
N GLY A 177 -4.76 -3.15 29.21
CA GLY A 177 -3.33 -3.48 29.17
C GLY A 177 -2.37 -2.29 29.15
N PHE A 178 -2.87 -1.05 29.17
CA PHE A 178 -2.03 0.17 29.26
C PHE A 178 -1.31 0.27 30.62
N PRO A 179 -0.06 0.74 30.65
CA PRO A 179 0.87 0.79 29.52
C PRO A 179 1.68 -0.48 29.34
N LEU A 180 1.83 -1.28 30.45
CA LEU A 180 2.84 -2.34 30.55
C LEU A 180 2.57 -3.52 29.61
N VAL A 181 1.37 -4.09 29.66
CA VAL A 181 1.01 -5.28 28.84
C VAL A 181 1.07 -4.93 27.35
N ASN A 182 0.59 -3.74 26.98
CA ASN A 182 0.63 -3.25 25.60
C ASN A 182 2.08 -3.11 25.13
N SER A 183 2.94 -2.45 25.92
CA SER A 183 4.33 -2.23 25.57
C SER A 183 5.12 -3.54 25.49
N LEU A 184 4.90 -4.47 26.40
CA LEU A 184 5.58 -5.78 26.42
C LEU A 184 5.18 -6.64 25.22
N SER A 185 3.87 -6.75 24.95
CA SER A 185 3.38 -7.55 23.82
C SER A 185 3.83 -6.96 22.49
N GLY A 186 3.81 -5.63 22.36
CA GLY A 186 4.32 -4.95 21.17
C GLY A 186 5.84 -5.11 21.00
N ALA A 187 6.62 -4.95 22.07
CA ALA A 187 8.09 -5.14 22.06
C ALA A 187 8.45 -6.57 21.67
N LEU A 188 7.75 -7.58 22.24
CA LEU A 188 7.95 -8.97 21.86
C LEU A 188 7.60 -9.21 20.38
N THR A 189 6.50 -8.62 19.89
CA THR A 189 6.13 -8.71 18.48
C THR A 189 7.29 -8.24 17.59
N VAL A 190 7.78 -7.05 17.83
CA VAL A 190 8.90 -6.45 17.06
C VAL A 190 10.16 -7.28 17.16
N ALA A 191 10.54 -7.71 18.37
CA ALA A 191 11.72 -8.53 18.59
C ALA A 191 11.65 -9.86 17.84
N VAL A 192 10.49 -10.55 17.87
CA VAL A 192 10.29 -11.82 17.15
C VAL A 192 10.31 -11.58 15.64
N VAL A 193 9.64 -10.54 15.14
CA VAL A 193 9.69 -10.22 13.69
C VAL A 193 11.13 -9.98 13.24
N ILE A 194 11.91 -9.21 13.98
CA ILE A 194 13.31 -8.92 13.66
C ILE A 194 14.12 -10.22 13.70
N ALA A 195 14.02 -10.99 14.78
CA ALA A 195 14.79 -12.24 14.95
C ALA A 195 14.48 -13.22 13.82
N VAL A 196 13.20 -13.46 13.52
CA VAL A 196 12.80 -14.39 12.45
C VAL A 196 13.16 -13.83 11.06
N SER A 197 13.08 -12.52 10.85
CA SER A 197 13.49 -11.89 9.59
C SER A 197 14.99 -11.99 9.33
N LEU A 198 15.83 -11.95 10.36
CA LEU A 198 17.29 -12.01 10.23
C LEU A 198 17.83 -13.45 10.24
N TRP A 199 17.31 -14.29 11.14
CA TRP A 199 17.88 -15.62 11.42
C TRP A 199 16.94 -16.78 11.12
N GLY A 200 15.69 -16.55 10.74
CA GLY A 200 14.63 -17.55 10.65
C GLY A 200 14.70 -18.52 9.45
N GLY A 201 15.67 -18.42 8.55
CA GLY A 201 15.77 -19.31 7.39
C GLY A 201 14.49 -19.37 6.58
N ILE A 202 13.84 -20.54 6.51
CA ILE A 202 12.57 -20.73 5.77
C ILE A 202 11.39 -19.96 6.40
N PHE A 203 11.45 -19.65 7.69
CA PHE A 203 10.42 -18.88 8.42
C PHE A 203 10.54 -17.38 8.23
N ARG A 204 11.56 -16.89 7.55
CA ARG A 204 11.78 -15.46 7.29
C ARG A 204 10.58 -14.81 6.62
N ARG A 205 9.90 -15.53 5.70
CA ARG A 205 8.76 -14.99 4.94
C ARG A 205 7.52 -14.74 5.80
N PRO A 206 7.04 -15.68 6.63
CA PRO A 206 5.93 -15.44 7.54
C PRO A 206 6.36 -14.73 8.85
N ALA A 207 7.51 -14.07 8.91
CA ALA A 207 8.05 -13.46 10.13
C ALA A 207 7.05 -12.54 10.83
N VAL A 208 6.30 -11.74 10.08
CA VAL A 208 5.28 -10.83 10.64
C VAL A 208 4.14 -11.62 11.28
N LEU A 209 3.64 -12.67 10.63
CA LEU A 209 2.59 -13.53 11.22
C LEU A 209 3.07 -14.24 12.48
N ILE A 210 4.32 -14.72 12.48
CA ILE A 210 4.94 -15.34 13.67
C ILE A 210 5.05 -14.31 14.80
N GLY A 211 5.46 -13.08 14.49
CA GLY A 211 5.51 -11.99 15.47
C GLY A 211 4.13 -11.61 15.99
N LEU A 212 3.12 -11.50 15.12
CA LEU A 212 1.75 -11.25 15.54
C LEU A 212 1.21 -12.34 16.46
N ALA A 213 1.49 -13.61 16.14
CA ALA A 213 1.12 -14.73 16.99
C ALA A 213 1.83 -14.68 18.36
N ALA A 214 3.14 -14.47 18.40
CA ALA A 214 3.91 -14.36 19.62
C ALA A 214 3.45 -13.20 20.51
N GLY A 215 3.23 -12.02 19.93
CA GLY A 215 2.71 -10.86 20.66
C GLY A 215 1.29 -11.08 21.18
N THR A 216 0.43 -11.73 20.39
CA THR A 216 -0.94 -12.09 20.82
C THR A 216 -0.93 -13.07 21.97
N ILE A 217 -0.08 -14.09 21.93
CA ILE A 217 0.09 -15.05 23.01
C ILE A 217 0.58 -14.33 24.28
N CYS A 218 1.60 -13.47 24.15
CA CYS A 218 2.08 -12.66 25.27
C CYS A 218 0.96 -11.79 25.88
N TYR A 219 0.18 -11.11 25.04
CA TYR A 219 -0.96 -10.32 25.51
C TYR A 219 -2.00 -11.19 26.22
N ALA A 220 -2.31 -12.38 25.67
CA ALA A 220 -3.30 -13.30 26.19
C ALA A 220 -2.96 -13.87 27.57
N ILE A 221 -1.68 -13.94 27.93
CA ILE A 221 -1.23 -14.35 29.29
C ILE A 221 -1.77 -13.38 30.36
N PHE A 222 -1.82 -12.10 30.04
CA PHE A 222 -2.22 -11.06 31.00
C PHE A 222 -3.66 -10.57 30.83
N ARG A 223 -4.24 -10.76 29.64
CA ARG A 223 -5.57 -10.28 29.28
C ARG A 223 -6.31 -11.32 28.43
N PRO A 224 -7.55 -11.67 28.79
CA PRO A 224 -8.29 -12.69 28.06
C PRO A 224 -8.52 -12.27 26.60
N VAL A 225 -8.27 -13.17 25.69
CA VAL A 225 -8.53 -13.04 24.26
C VAL A 225 -9.57 -14.10 23.88
N SER A 226 -10.71 -13.69 23.36
CA SER A 226 -11.82 -14.61 23.05
C SER A 226 -11.75 -15.11 21.61
N LEU A 227 -11.83 -16.43 21.46
CA LEU A 227 -11.98 -17.12 20.17
C LEU A 227 -13.45 -17.50 19.88
N ALA A 228 -14.39 -17.16 20.76
CA ALA A 228 -15.80 -17.57 20.63
C ALA A 228 -16.43 -17.15 19.30
N ALA A 229 -16.13 -15.94 18.82
CA ALA A 229 -16.63 -15.45 17.54
C ALA A 229 -16.22 -16.33 16.36
N VAL A 230 -15.01 -16.91 16.39
CA VAL A 230 -14.49 -17.79 15.33
C VAL A 230 -15.27 -19.10 15.25
N GLY A 231 -15.62 -19.67 16.43
CA GLY A 231 -16.35 -20.94 16.52
C GLY A 231 -17.73 -20.87 15.89
N ASN A 232 -18.47 -19.81 16.17
CA ASN A 232 -19.88 -19.63 15.79
C ASN A 232 -20.09 -18.99 14.41
N ALA A 233 -19.03 -18.53 13.75
CA ALA A 233 -19.12 -17.85 12.46
C ALA A 233 -19.47 -18.81 11.31
N PRO A 234 -20.19 -18.32 10.26
CA PRO A 234 -20.36 -19.05 9.01
C PRO A 234 -19.00 -19.33 8.36
N LEU A 235 -18.98 -20.22 7.36
CA LEU A 235 -17.74 -20.52 6.65
C LEU A 235 -17.36 -19.41 5.64
N LEU A 236 -18.38 -18.84 5.00
CA LEU A 236 -18.18 -17.89 3.90
C LEU A 236 -18.85 -16.54 4.21
N VAL A 237 -18.23 -15.48 3.71
CA VAL A 237 -18.78 -14.12 3.69
C VAL A 237 -19.00 -13.69 2.25
N ALA A 238 -20.16 -13.07 1.99
CA ALA A 238 -20.47 -12.46 0.70
C ALA A 238 -20.19 -10.96 0.72
N PRO A 239 -19.68 -10.37 -0.37
CA PRO A 239 -19.52 -8.92 -0.49
C PRO A 239 -20.90 -8.23 -0.39
N ALA A 240 -20.98 -7.18 0.43
CA ALA A 240 -22.12 -6.28 0.51
C ALA A 240 -21.80 -4.98 -0.26
N ILE A 241 -22.79 -4.42 -0.92
CA ILE A 241 -22.65 -3.15 -1.63
C ILE A 241 -22.76 -2.00 -0.63
N PHE A 242 -21.77 -1.13 -0.58
CA PHE A 242 -21.67 0.02 0.33
C PHE A 242 -21.93 -0.34 1.80
N PRO A 243 -21.19 -1.29 2.39
CA PRO A 243 -21.44 -1.80 3.74
C PRO A 243 -21.31 -0.72 4.84
N PHE A 244 -20.55 0.34 4.55
CA PHE A 244 -20.34 1.47 5.46
C PHE A 244 -21.13 2.73 5.09
N GLY A 245 -21.95 2.67 4.03
CA GLY A 245 -22.68 3.80 3.46
C GLY A 245 -22.08 4.32 2.16
N HIS A 246 -22.81 5.21 1.49
CA HIS A 246 -22.49 5.67 0.12
C HIS A 246 -22.58 7.19 -0.06
N ALA A 247 -22.50 7.97 1.02
CA ALA A 247 -22.48 9.42 0.92
C ALA A 247 -21.24 9.87 0.12
N VAL A 248 -21.41 10.92 -0.69
CA VAL A 248 -20.33 11.45 -1.54
C VAL A 248 -20.10 12.91 -1.20
N GLU A 249 -18.86 13.24 -0.86
CA GLU A 249 -18.39 14.60 -0.62
C GLU A 249 -17.32 14.96 -1.65
N VAL A 250 -17.55 16.01 -2.44
CA VAL A 250 -16.65 16.43 -3.52
C VAL A 250 -15.22 16.67 -3.03
N ASN A 251 -15.07 17.25 -1.84
CA ASN A 251 -13.78 17.47 -1.21
C ASN A 251 -13.01 16.16 -0.99
N LEU A 252 -13.68 15.12 -0.52
CA LEU A 252 -13.08 13.80 -0.31
C LEU A 252 -12.76 13.11 -1.63
N VAL A 253 -13.58 13.31 -2.68
CA VAL A 253 -13.29 12.81 -4.03
C VAL A 253 -11.97 13.37 -4.54
N VAL A 254 -11.75 14.69 -4.39
CA VAL A 254 -10.48 15.32 -4.79
C VAL A 254 -9.30 14.76 -3.99
N VAL A 255 -9.45 14.59 -2.67
CA VAL A 255 -8.43 14.01 -1.80
C VAL A 255 -8.03 12.60 -2.27
N PHE A 256 -9.01 11.73 -2.54
CA PHE A 256 -8.73 10.37 -3.00
C PHE A 256 -8.12 10.34 -4.41
N LEU A 257 -8.50 11.23 -5.31
CA LEU A 257 -7.84 11.36 -6.63
C LEU A 257 -6.35 11.71 -6.47
N LEU A 258 -6.03 12.65 -5.57
CA LEU A 258 -4.64 13.01 -5.28
C LEU A 258 -3.85 11.84 -4.67
N VAL A 259 -4.49 10.96 -3.89
CA VAL A 259 -3.86 9.77 -3.30
C VAL A 259 -3.64 8.65 -4.31
N LEU A 260 -4.51 8.48 -5.30
CA LEU A 260 -4.37 7.47 -6.36
C LEU A 260 -3.22 7.79 -7.33
N LEU A 261 -2.86 9.06 -7.47
CA LEU A 261 -1.77 9.48 -8.36
C LEU A 261 -0.41 8.87 -7.98
N PRO A 262 0.13 9.06 -6.75
CA PRO A 262 1.39 8.44 -6.35
C PRO A 262 1.35 6.90 -6.34
N ALA A 263 0.21 6.29 -6.02
CA ALA A 263 0.02 4.84 -6.12
C ALA A 263 0.31 4.33 -7.54
N SER A 264 -0.25 5.03 -8.52
CA SER A 264 -0.11 4.67 -9.93
C SER A 264 1.32 4.87 -10.44
N ILE A 265 1.95 5.98 -10.07
CA ILE A 265 3.33 6.30 -10.48
C ILE A 265 4.32 5.28 -9.91
N GLY A 266 4.23 5.00 -8.61
CA GLY A 266 5.07 3.99 -7.95
C GLY A 266 4.92 2.61 -8.59
N SER A 267 3.68 2.22 -8.90
CA SER A 267 3.41 0.95 -9.58
C SER A 267 3.98 0.90 -10.99
N MET A 268 3.92 2.01 -11.75
CA MET A 268 4.51 2.06 -13.10
C MET A 268 6.02 1.86 -13.09
N ALA A 269 6.72 2.41 -12.11
CA ALA A 269 8.16 2.20 -11.94
C ALA A 269 8.48 0.71 -11.69
N LEU A 270 7.66 0.03 -10.87
CA LEU A 270 7.81 -1.40 -10.61
C LEU A 270 7.45 -2.25 -11.82
N TYR A 271 6.46 -1.86 -12.63
CA TYR A 271 6.14 -2.57 -13.88
C TYR A 271 7.32 -2.55 -14.86
N GLN A 272 7.97 -1.40 -15.02
CA GLN A 272 9.16 -1.29 -15.87
C GLN A 272 10.27 -2.21 -15.37
N MET A 273 10.59 -2.12 -14.09
CA MET A 273 11.67 -2.92 -13.48
C MET A 273 11.43 -4.42 -13.62
N VAL A 274 10.20 -4.89 -13.36
CA VAL A 274 9.85 -6.32 -13.52
C VAL A 274 9.89 -6.75 -14.99
N GLY A 275 9.46 -5.89 -15.90
CA GLY A 275 9.57 -6.12 -17.35
C GLY A 275 11.03 -6.28 -17.79
N GLU A 276 11.90 -5.37 -17.38
CA GLU A 276 13.34 -5.41 -17.67
C GLU A 276 13.99 -6.69 -17.15
N TRP A 277 13.67 -7.10 -15.92
CA TRP A 277 14.16 -8.37 -15.34
C TRP A 277 13.71 -9.61 -16.11
N GLY A 278 12.54 -9.52 -16.75
CA GLY A 278 12.02 -10.56 -17.64
C GLY A 278 12.50 -10.45 -19.10
N GLY A 279 13.36 -9.48 -19.42
CA GLY A 279 13.83 -9.22 -20.78
C GLY A 279 12.74 -8.66 -21.70
N GLN A 280 11.71 -8.00 -21.15
CA GLN A 280 10.61 -7.39 -21.91
C GLN A 280 10.54 -5.88 -21.68
N THR A 281 10.29 -5.13 -22.75
CA THR A 281 9.92 -3.72 -22.63
C THR A 281 8.41 -3.60 -22.39
N VAL A 282 8.01 -2.87 -21.35
CA VAL A 282 6.61 -2.64 -21.06
C VAL A 282 6.12 -1.42 -21.84
N SER A 283 5.26 -1.64 -22.82
CA SER A 283 4.70 -0.55 -23.64
C SER A 283 3.84 0.39 -22.82
N SER A 284 3.70 1.65 -23.25
CA SER A 284 2.84 2.65 -22.60
C SER A 284 1.39 2.19 -22.48
N SER A 285 0.89 1.44 -23.45
CA SER A 285 -0.46 0.86 -23.41
C SER A 285 -0.58 -0.18 -22.27
N ARG A 286 0.39 -1.11 -22.12
CA ARG A 286 0.39 -2.08 -21.02
C ARG A 286 0.51 -1.39 -19.66
N MET A 287 1.32 -0.33 -19.55
CA MET A 287 1.40 0.48 -18.32
C MET A 287 0.06 1.12 -17.97
N SER A 288 -0.64 1.71 -18.96
CA SER A 288 -1.97 2.29 -18.75
C SER A 288 -2.99 1.24 -18.30
N GLN A 289 -2.95 0.02 -18.87
CA GLN A 289 -3.79 -1.10 -18.43
C GLN A 289 -3.46 -1.52 -16.99
N GLY A 290 -2.19 -1.52 -16.61
CA GLY A 290 -1.77 -1.79 -15.23
C GLY A 290 -2.32 -0.74 -14.25
N VAL A 291 -2.25 0.54 -14.61
CA VAL A 291 -2.80 1.64 -13.79
C VAL A 291 -4.33 1.64 -13.76
N PHE A 292 -4.98 1.29 -14.88
CA PHE A 292 -6.43 1.07 -14.91
C PHE A 292 -6.87 -0.01 -13.91
N ALA A 293 -6.11 -1.11 -13.80
CA ALA A 293 -6.40 -2.15 -12.82
C ALA A 293 -6.28 -1.66 -11.36
N ILE A 294 -5.37 -0.72 -11.07
CA ILE A 294 -5.32 -0.05 -9.76
C ILE A 294 -6.60 0.75 -9.51
N GLY A 295 -7.06 1.50 -10.53
CA GLY A 295 -8.34 2.19 -10.47
C GLY A 295 -9.51 1.25 -10.19
N LEU A 296 -9.59 0.11 -10.89
CA LEU A 296 -10.60 -0.92 -10.62
C LEU A 296 -10.51 -1.48 -9.20
N GLY A 297 -9.29 -1.67 -8.67
CA GLY A 297 -9.09 -2.02 -7.26
C GLY A 297 -9.68 -0.97 -6.32
N GLY A 298 -9.51 0.31 -6.64
CA GLY A 298 -10.16 1.42 -5.93
C GLY A 298 -11.68 1.40 -6.03
N VAL A 299 -12.24 1.13 -7.22
CA VAL A 299 -13.69 0.98 -7.43
C VAL A 299 -14.25 -0.16 -6.58
N LEU A 300 -13.60 -1.33 -6.63
CA LEU A 300 -14.01 -2.48 -5.81
C LEU A 300 -13.92 -2.15 -4.32
N ALA A 301 -12.80 -1.58 -3.87
CA ALA A 301 -12.63 -1.21 -2.48
C ALA A 301 -13.68 -0.18 -2.01
N GLY A 302 -13.99 0.83 -2.81
CA GLY A 302 -15.04 1.79 -2.51
C GLY A 302 -16.44 1.19 -2.47
N LEU A 303 -16.69 0.20 -3.34
CA LEU A 303 -18.00 -0.44 -3.47
C LEU A 303 -18.29 -1.47 -2.37
N ILE A 304 -17.32 -2.36 -2.09
CA ILE A 304 -17.52 -3.49 -1.17
C ILE A 304 -16.75 -3.37 0.14
N GLY A 305 -16.02 -2.30 0.35
CA GLY A 305 -15.10 -2.13 1.48
C GLY A 305 -13.70 -2.68 1.18
N GLY A 306 -12.78 -2.49 2.11
CA GLY A 306 -11.39 -2.84 1.93
C GLY A 306 -10.53 -1.64 1.51
N PHE A 307 -9.38 -1.89 0.88
CA PHE A 307 -8.43 -0.84 0.48
C PHE A 307 -8.14 -0.87 -1.01
N SER A 308 -7.81 0.30 -1.59
CA SER A 308 -7.25 0.32 -2.94
C SER A 308 -5.92 -0.45 -2.98
N THR A 309 -5.55 -0.87 -4.16
CA THR A 309 -4.40 -1.75 -4.33
C THR A 309 -3.27 -1.04 -5.06
N ILE A 310 -2.04 -1.47 -4.75
CA ILE A 310 -0.83 -1.14 -5.51
C ILE A 310 -0.02 -2.41 -5.76
N VAL A 311 0.93 -2.34 -6.70
CA VAL A 311 1.99 -3.36 -6.78
C VAL A 311 2.76 -3.36 -5.47
N TYR A 312 2.84 -4.50 -4.84
CA TYR A 312 3.44 -4.61 -3.51
C TYR A 312 4.97 -4.71 -3.62
N PRO A 313 5.72 -3.72 -3.11
CA PRO A 313 7.17 -3.65 -3.30
C PRO A 313 7.92 -4.85 -2.70
N ASP A 314 7.44 -5.37 -1.56
CA ASP A 314 8.07 -6.52 -0.88
C ASP A 314 8.07 -7.77 -1.77
N ASN A 315 6.99 -7.98 -2.54
CA ASN A 315 6.88 -9.08 -3.48
C ASN A 315 7.84 -8.90 -4.67
N ILE A 316 8.13 -7.68 -5.08
CA ILE A 316 9.13 -7.40 -6.11
C ILE A 316 10.54 -7.78 -5.61
N GLY A 317 10.86 -7.46 -4.35
CA GLY A 317 12.10 -7.94 -3.71
C GLY A 317 12.21 -9.47 -3.72
N MET A 318 11.08 -10.16 -3.49
CA MET A 318 11.04 -11.62 -3.55
C MET A 318 11.29 -12.17 -4.95
N LEU A 319 10.73 -11.58 -6.01
CA LEU A 319 11.00 -11.96 -7.40
C LEU A 319 12.49 -11.90 -7.71
N ARG A 320 13.18 -10.86 -7.26
CA ARG A 320 14.63 -10.71 -7.43
C ARG A 320 15.42 -11.79 -6.70
N THR A 321 15.00 -12.15 -5.49
CA THR A 321 15.70 -13.14 -4.65
C THR A 321 15.50 -14.56 -5.15
N THR A 322 14.26 -14.91 -5.53
CA THR A 322 13.92 -16.26 -6.03
C THR A 322 14.29 -16.47 -7.49
N ARG A 323 14.44 -15.37 -8.25
CA ARG A 323 14.64 -15.35 -9.71
C ARG A 323 13.51 -16.05 -10.49
N VAL A 324 12.34 -16.27 -9.85
CA VAL A 324 11.16 -16.88 -10.46
C VAL A 324 10.22 -15.79 -10.95
N GLY A 325 10.24 -15.54 -12.26
CA GLY A 325 9.40 -14.52 -12.91
C GLY A 325 8.03 -15.01 -13.37
N SER A 326 7.61 -16.22 -13.05
CA SER A 326 6.36 -16.80 -13.55
C SER A 326 5.12 -16.02 -13.04
N ARG A 327 4.34 -15.44 -13.96
CA ARG A 327 3.06 -14.80 -13.63
C ARG A 327 1.99 -15.79 -13.15
N TYR A 328 2.16 -17.08 -13.39
CA TYR A 328 1.27 -18.10 -12.88
C TYR A 328 1.40 -18.27 -11.35
N ALA A 329 2.58 -18.01 -10.78
CA ALA A 329 2.76 -17.97 -9.33
C ALA A 329 1.97 -16.81 -8.68
N THR A 330 1.92 -15.64 -9.33
CA THR A 330 1.10 -14.51 -8.85
C THR A 330 -0.40 -14.74 -9.08
N LEU A 331 -0.79 -15.44 -10.16
CA LEU A 331 -2.16 -15.90 -10.34
C LEU A 331 -2.61 -16.85 -9.22
N ALA A 332 -1.75 -17.79 -8.83
CA ALA A 332 -2.03 -18.68 -7.70
C ALA A 332 -2.20 -17.90 -6.40
N ALA A 333 -1.35 -16.90 -6.16
CA ALA A 333 -1.50 -15.98 -5.02
C ALA A 333 -2.87 -15.26 -5.05
N GLY A 334 -3.28 -14.75 -6.21
CA GLY A 334 -4.58 -14.11 -6.39
C GLY A 334 -5.75 -15.02 -6.06
N VAL A 335 -5.72 -16.27 -6.53
CA VAL A 335 -6.75 -17.28 -6.20
C VAL A 335 -6.78 -17.59 -4.71
N LEU A 336 -5.62 -17.81 -4.11
CA LEU A 336 -5.52 -18.06 -2.66
C LEU A 336 -6.03 -16.87 -1.84
N LEU A 337 -5.76 -15.63 -2.26
CA LEU A 337 -6.28 -14.43 -1.61
C LEU A 337 -7.81 -14.40 -1.64
N ILE A 338 -8.44 -14.74 -2.78
CA ILE A 338 -9.90 -14.82 -2.88
C ILE A 338 -10.45 -15.89 -1.93
N VAL A 339 -9.82 -17.05 -1.85
CA VAL A 339 -10.24 -18.14 -0.96
C VAL A 339 -10.12 -17.71 0.52
N LEU A 340 -9.01 -17.08 0.89
CA LEU A 340 -8.81 -16.55 2.25
C LEU A 340 -9.84 -15.47 2.58
N GLY A 341 -10.02 -14.48 1.70
CA GLY A 341 -10.96 -13.38 1.91
C GLY A 341 -12.44 -13.79 1.88
N ALA A 342 -12.79 -14.95 1.31
CA ALA A 342 -14.11 -15.52 1.43
C ALA A 342 -14.34 -16.27 2.76
N SER A 343 -13.28 -16.60 3.51
CA SER A 343 -13.34 -17.36 4.76
C SER A 343 -13.45 -16.47 5.98
N ILE A 344 -14.69 -16.18 6.45
CA ILE A 344 -14.92 -15.33 7.63
C ILE A 344 -14.21 -15.88 8.88
N LYS A 345 -14.04 -17.20 9.00
CA LYS A 345 -13.32 -17.80 10.14
C LYS A 345 -11.84 -17.43 10.14
N PHE A 346 -11.21 -17.40 8.96
CA PHE A 346 -9.84 -16.94 8.82
C PHE A 346 -9.74 -15.45 9.14
N ASP A 347 -10.66 -14.63 8.64
CA ASP A 347 -10.68 -13.20 8.89
C ASP A 347 -10.88 -12.89 10.38
N LEU A 348 -11.76 -13.62 11.05
CA LEU A 348 -11.96 -13.49 12.50
C LEU A 348 -10.73 -13.89 13.33
N LEU A 349 -9.92 -14.85 12.87
CA LEU A 349 -8.64 -15.13 13.52
C LEU A 349 -7.69 -13.91 13.49
N LEU A 350 -7.72 -13.11 12.42
CA LEU A 350 -6.96 -11.87 12.35
C LEU A 350 -7.51 -10.79 13.28
N VAL A 351 -8.82 -10.77 13.53
CA VAL A 351 -9.46 -9.85 14.48
C VAL A 351 -9.04 -10.14 15.93
N VAL A 352 -8.70 -11.37 16.24
CA VAL A 352 -8.24 -11.75 17.60
C VAL A 352 -6.94 -11.05 17.99
N VAL A 353 -6.10 -10.67 17.03
CA VAL A 353 -4.81 -10.00 17.27
C VAL A 353 -5.05 -8.63 17.94
N PRO A 354 -4.51 -8.36 19.15
CA PRO A 354 -4.72 -7.10 19.86
C PRO A 354 -4.16 -5.87 19.12
N LEU A 355 -4.78 -4.70 19.29
CA LEU A 355 -4.33 -3.45 18.65
C LEU A 355 -2.85 -3.12 18.93
N PRO A 356 -2.33 -3.24 20.17
CA PRO A 356 -0.91 -3.00 20.44
C PRO A 356 0.03 -3.89 19.63
N VAL A 357 -0.34 -5.13 19.41
CA VAL A 357 0.44 -6.11 18.62
C VAL A 357 0.43 -5.72 17.13
N LEU A 358 -0.75 -5.37 16.59
CA LEU A 358 -0.88 -4.89 15.21
C LEU A 358 -0.09 -3.59 14.97
N SER A 359 -0.20 -2.65 15.90
CA SER A 359 0.46 -1.35 15.80
C SER A 359 1.98 -1.45 15.95
N ALA A 360 2.48 -2.38 16.76
CA ALA A 360 3.90 -2.67 16.88
C ALA A 360 4.47 -3.26 15.57
N ALA A 361 3.76 -4.21 14.97
CA ALA A 361 4.11 -4.74 13.65
C ALA A 361 4.07 -3.63 12.58
N ALA A 362 3.03 -2.79 12.60
CA ALA A 362 2.91 -1.63 11.70
C ALA A 362 4.09 -0.68 11.83
N THR A 363 4.54 -0.37 13.05
CA THR A 363 5.68 0.51 13.30
C THR A 363 6.94 0.01 12.60
N LEU A 364 7.23 -1.29 12.72
CA LEU A 364 8.38 -1.90 12.05
C LEU A 364 8.25 -1.83 10.53
N LEU A 365 7.07 -2.18 9.99
CA LEU A 365 6.81 -2.19 8.55
C LEU A 365 6.91 -0.80 7.94
N PHE A 366 6.29 0.19 8.57
CA PHE A 366 6.34 1.57 8.11
C PHE A 366 7.77 2.12 8.15
N GLY A 367 8.55 1.75 9.17
CA GLY A 367 9.97 2.07 9.24
C GLY A 367 10.78 1.49 8.06
N ILE A 368 10.55 0.24 7.69
CA ILE A 368 11.21 -0.40 6.55
C ILE A 368 10.82 0.31 5.24
N VAL A 369 9.55 0.59 5.03
CA VAL A 369 9.08 1.29 3.82
C VAL A 369 9.58 2.73 3.77
N LEU A 370 9.68 3.42 4.91
CA LEU A 370 10.30 4.74 5.01
C LEU A 370 11.75 4.71 4.49
N MET A 371 12.52 3.71 4.91
CA MET A 371 13.91 3.54 4.46
C MET A 371 14.02 3.18 2.97
N HIS A 372 13.02 2.52 2.37
CA HIS A 372 12.95 2.37 0.91
C HIS A 372 12.79 3.74 0.22
N GLY A 373 11.96 4.64 0.75
CA GLY A 373 11.86 6.02 0.27
C GLY A 373 13.21 6.76 0.34
N VAL A 374 13.90 6.66 1.46
CA VAL A 374 15.25 7.23 1.64
C VAL A 374 16.25 6.64 0.65
N HIS A 375 16.20 5.32 0.40
CA HIS A 375 17.07 4.67 -0.59
C HIS A 375 16.81 5.16 -2.03
N ILE A 376 15.55 5.47 -2.37
CA ILE A 376 15.24 6.11 -3.67
C ILE A 376 15.85 7.51 -3.73
N LEU A 377 15.76 8.29 -2.65
CA LEU A 377 16.35 9.63 -2.55
C LEU A 377 17.88 9.62 -2.66
N ALA A 378 18.55 8.55 -2.22
CA ALA A 378 20.00 8.40 -2.37
C ALA A 378 20.46 8.33 -3.85
N LYS A 379 19.54 8.07 -4.80
CA LYS A 379 19.83 8.06 -6.24
C LYS A 379 19.63 9.42 -6.91
N VAL A 380 19.22 10.43 -6.15
CA VAL A 380 19.02 11.78 -6.66
C VAL A 380 20.38 12.46 -6.83
N ASP A 381 20.61 13.03 -7.99
CA ASP A 381 21.71 13.97 -8.19
C ASP A 381 21.30 15.33 -7.59
N TRP A 382 21.81 15.59 -6.38
CA TRP A 382 21.39 16.73 -5.57
C TRP A 382 22.04 18.03 -6.03
N ASP A 383 21.22 19.05 -6.26
CA ASP A 383 21.59 20.43 -6.50
C ASP A 383 20.80 21.37 -5.57
N ASP A 384 21.16 22.65 -5.53
CA ASP A 384 20.52 23.65 -4.65
C ASP A 384 19.00 23.73 -4.88
N ARG A 385 18.53 23.58 -6.11
CA ARG A 385 17.11 23.65 -6.44
C ARG A 385 16.35 22.44 -5.85
N LYS A 386 16.91 21.26 -5.98
CA LYS A 386 16.32 20.03 -5.43
C LYS A 386 16.35 20.02 -3.91
N TYR A 387 17.39 20.59 -3.28
CA TYR A 387 17.40 20.81 -1.83
C TYR A 387 16.26 21.73 -1.38
N ILE A 388 16.03 22.86 -2.07
CA ILE A 388 14.92 23.77 -1.75
C ILE A 388 13.58 23.05 -1.93
N VAL A 389 13.39 22.36 -3.05
CA VAL A 389 12.15 21.64 -3.36
C VAL A 389 11.86 20.58 -2.28
N ALA A 390 12.84 19.73 -1.95
CA ALA A 390 12.68 18.68 -0.95
C ALA A 390 12.46 19.24 0.45
N GLY A 391 13.29 20.21 0.85
CA GLY A 391 13.27 20.78 2.20
C GLY A 391 11.95 21.50 2.50
N LEU A 392 11.50 22.37 1.57
CA LEU A 392 10.23 23.08 1.76
C LEU A 392 9.03 22.15 1.74
N SER A 393 9.01 21.17 0.83
CA SER A 393 7.94 20.17 0.78
C SER A 393 7.87 19.32 2.04
N MET A 394 9.03 18.95 2.61
CA MET A 394 9.10 18.22 3.87
C MET A 394 8.56 19.04 5.04
N LEU A 395 8.96 20.31 5.13
CA LEU A 395 8.51 21.18 6.22
C LEU A 395 7.02 21.48 6.14
N VAL A 396 6.48 21.63 4.93
CA VAL A 396 5.02 21.81 4.74
C VAL A 396 4.28 20.53 5.14
N ALA A 397 4.79 19.35 4.74
CA ALA A 397 4.21 18.06 5.11
C ALA A 397 4.17 17.84 6.63
N LEU A 398 5.27 18.13 7.32
CA LEU A 398 5.38 17.97 8.77
C LEU A 398 4.60 19.06 9.51
N GLY A 399 4.72 20.32 9.08
CA GLY A 399 4.13 21.46 9.76
C GLY A 399 2.61 21.37 9.86
N GLY A 400 1.96 20.83 8.85
CA GLY A 400 0.51 20.60 8.88
C GLY A 400 0.02 19.67 9.99
N MET A 401 0.86 18.73 10.42
CA MET A 401 0.53 17.79 11.52
C MET A 401 0.58 18.45 12.91
N PHE A 402 1.30 19.56 13.05
CA PHE A 402 1.50 20.26 14.33
C PHE A 402 0.62 21.50 14.49
N LEU A 403 -0.29 21.76 13.54
CA LEU A 403 -1.25 22.84 13.68
C LEU A 403 -2.21 22.56 14.85
N SER A 404 -2.45 23.59 15.70
CA SER A 404 -3.34 23.41 16.83
C SER A 404 -4.80 23.17 16.41
N PRO A 405 -5.58 22.44 17.22
CA PRO A 405 -6.99 22.22 16.95
C PRO A 405 -7.79 23.52 16.76
N GLU A 406 -7.43 24.60 17.47
CA GLU A 406 -8.08 25.90 17.38
C GLU A 406 -7.87 26.55 16.01
N VAL A 407 -6.65 26.46 15.45
CA VAL A 407 -6.34 26.94 14.11
C VAL A 407 -7.09 26.11 13.06
N LEU A 408 -7.07 24.79 13.21
CA LEU A 408 -7.74 23.88 12.29
C LEU A 408 -9.27 24.09 12.29
N ALA A 409 -9.87 24.39 13.45
CA ALA A 409 -11.32 24.64 13.56
C ALA A 409 -11.79 25.88 12.76
N GLN A 410 -10.90 26.86 12.57
CA GLN A 410 -11.20 28.09 11.82
C GLN A 410 -11.00 27.93 10.31
N MET A 411 -10.40 26.81 9.85
CA MET A 411 -10.16 26.56 8.44
C MET A 411 -11.38 25.91 7.76
N PRO A 412 -11.65 26.26 6.49
CA PRO A 412 -12.58 25.48 5.66
C PRO A 412 -12.16 24.01 5.62
N LEU A 413 -13.14 23.10 5.57
CA LEU A 413 -12.89 21.65 5.58
C LEU A 413 -11.82 21.22 4.56
N MET A 414 -11.91 21.74 3.33
CA MET A 414 -10.94 21.42 2.27
C MET A 414 -9.51 21.84 2.63
N ALA A 415 -9.33 23.07 3.13
CA ALA A 415 -8.01 23.55 3.54
C ALA A 415 -7.44 22.71 4.69
N ARG A 416 -8.28 22.35 5.66
CA ARG A 416 -7.91 21.47 6.78
C ARG A 416 -7.46 20.09 6.27
N LEU A 417 -8.25 19.47 5.37
CA LEU A 417 -7.92 18.17 4.79
C LEU A 417 -6.61 18.20 4.02
N LEU A 418 -6.39 19.23 3.21
CA LEU A 418 -5.19 19.34 2.40
C LEU A 418 -3.93 19.55 3.27
N ILE A 419 -4.02 20.39 4.31
CA ILE A 419 -2.84 20.78 5.08
C ILE A 419 -2.43 19.73 6.12
N THR A 420 -3.39 19.01 6.71
CA THR A 420 -3.14 18.01 7.76
C THR A 420 -2.69 16.65 7.22
N GLN A 421 -2.71 16.44 5.91
CA GLN A 421 -2.27 15.20 5.29
C GLN A 421 -0.91 15.38 4.60
N PRO A 422 0.19 14.86 5.18
CA PRO A 422 1.55 14.98 4.63
C PRO A 422 1.68 14.59 3.17
N VAL A 423 0.99 13.52 2.75
CA VAL A 423 1.01 13.07 1.35
C VAL A 423 0.46 14.12 0.40
N ILE A 424 -0.56 14.87 0.84
CA ILE A 424 -1.23 15.87 0.01
C ILE A 424 -0.48 17.19 0.09
N SER A 425 -0.30 17.74 1.28
CA SER A 425 0.36 19.05 1.46
C SER A 425 1.79 19.02 0.95
N GLY A 426 2.57 18.04 1.37
CA GLY A 426 3.94 17.83 0.91
C GLY A 426 4.02 17.44 -0.55
N GLY A 427 3.14 16.53 -1.01
CA GLY A 427 3.12 16.06 -2.40
C GLY A 427 2.76 17.15 -3.41
N VAL A 428 1.74 17.97 -3.13
CA VAL A 428 1.38 19.11 -3.98
C VAL A 428 2.50 20.14 -4.00
N THR A 429 3.04 20.50 -2.84
CA THR A 429 4.16 21.44 -2.74
C THR A 429 5.37 20.93 -3.54
N LEU A 430 5.70 19.64 -3.38
CA LEU A 430 6.80 18.98 -4.10
C LEU A 430 6.64 19.07 -5.62
N VAL A 431 5.46 18.68 -6.13
CA VAL A 431 5.20 18.66 -7.58
C VAL A 431 5.21 20.09 -8.16
N VAL A 432 4.57 21.03 -7.46
CA VAL A 432 4.54 22.45 -7.92
C VAL A 432 5.94 23.05 -7.94
N LEU A 433 6.70 22.91 -6.85
CA LEU A 433 8.05 23.45 -6.79
C LEU A 433 9.00 22.77 -7.77
N TYR A 434 8.89 21.44 -7.92
CA TYR A 434 9.69 20.70 -8.90
C TYR A 434 9.41 21.19 -10.33
N ALA A 435 8.14 21.38 -10.69
CA ALA A 435 7.75 21.89 -12.00
C ALA A 435 8.24 23.32 -12.26
N LEU A 436 8.34 24.16 -11.21
CA LEU A 436 8.79 25.53 -11.33
C LEU A 436 10.32 25.67 -11.35
N LEU A 437 11.02 24.90 -10.52
CA LEU A 437 12.45 25.10 -10.25
C LEU A 437 13.36 24.10 -10.98
N CYS A 438 12.87 22.86 -11.22
CA CYS A 438 13.66 21.76 -11.77
C CYS A 438 13.27 21.38 -13.20
N ARG A 439 12.73 22.31 -13.98
CA ARG A 439 12.49 22.06 -15.42
C ARG A 439 13.81 21.71 -16.09
N GLU A 440 13.94 20.48 -16.57
CA GLU A 440 14.96 20.17 -17.56
C GLU A 440 14.67 20.97 -18.82
N PRO A 441 15.68 21.64 -19.41
CA PRO A 441 15.49 22.26 -20.71
C PRO A 441 15.06 21.14 -21.68
N SER A 442 13.94 21.34 -22.35
CA SER A 442 13.48 20.44 -23.41
C SER A 442 14.62 20.31 -24.42
N THR A 443 15.29 19.16 -24.42
CA THR A 443 16.12 18.77 -25.55
C THR A 443 15.21 18.61 -26.75
N GLN A 444 14.93 19.72 -27.44
CA GLN A 444 14.49 19.71 -28.82
C GLN A 444 15.75 19.36 -29.65
N GLY A 445 15.73 18.20 -30.25
CA GLY A 445 16.71 17.69 -31.14
C GLY A 445 16.20 16.39 -31.74
#